data_eeb1a3917e7847920e50c403500bf129
#
_entry.id   eeb1a3917e7847920e50c403500bf129
#
_cell.length_a   1.000
_cell.length_b   1.000
_cell.length_c   1.000
_cell.angle_alpha   90.00
_cell.angle_beta   90.00
_cell.angle_gamma   90.00
#
_symmetry.space_group_name_H-M   'P 1'
#
loop_
_entity.id
_entity.type
_entity.pdbx_description
1 polymer ?
#
loop_
_entity_poly.entity_id
_entity_poly.type
_entity_poly.pdbx_seq_one_letter_code
_entity_poly.pdbx_strand_id
1 'polypeptide(L)'
;MENLQFKVLPKEFLLGAATAAYQVEGATRVDGKGINMWDVYLQENSPFLPDPASDFYYRYEEDIALAAEHGLQALRLSISWVRIFPDIDGDANVLAVHYYHRVFQSCLKHNVIPFVSLHHFDSPQKMLETGDWLNRENIDRFIRYARFCFQEFTEVKHWFTINELMSLAAGQYIGGQFPPNHHFQLSEAIQANHNMLLAHALAVLEFHQLGIEGKVGCIHALKLGYPIDGQKENILAAKRYDVYNNKFLLDGTFLGYYSEDTLFHLNQILEANNSSFIIEDGDLEIMKRAAALNTMFGMNYYRSEFIREYKGENRQEFNSTGIKGQSSFKLNALGEFVKKPGIPTTDWDWNIYPQGLFDMLLRIKEEYPQHPVIYLTENGTALKEVKPEGENDIIDDSKRIRYIEQHLHKVLEARDRGVNIQGYFIWSLQDQFSWANGYNKRYGLFFVDYETQ
;
A
#
# COMPACT_ATOMS: atom_id res chain seq x y z
N MET A 1 11.32 26.21 -17.48
CA MET A 1 10.29 26.20 -16.42
C MET A 1 8.98 26.45 -17.13
N GLU A 2 8.21 25.38 -17.41
CA GLU A 2 6.84 25.56 -17.87
C GLU A 2 6.05 26.21 -16.74
N ASN A 3 5.35 27.30 -17.06
CA ASN A 3 4.43 27.96 -16.16
C ASN A 3 3.32 26.94 -15.82
N LEU A 4 3.45 26.21 -14.72
CA LEU A 4 2.38 25.44 -14.15
C LEU A 4 1.27 26.43 -13.77
N GLN A 5 0.20 26.51 -14.56
CA GLN A 5 -1.01 27.20 -14.17
C GLN A 5 -1.58 26.44 -12.98
N PHE A 6 -1.59 27.05 -11.80
CA PHE A 6 -2.23 26.47 -10.62
C PHE A 6 -3.70 26.20 -10.93
N LYS A 7 -4.07 24.91 -11.03
CA LYS A 7 -5.46 24.53 -11.14
C LYS A 7 -6.08 24.59 -9.74
N VAL A 8 -7.24 25.23 -9.64
CA VAL A 8 -8.01 25.19 -8.42
C VAL A 8 -8.55 23.76 -8.25
N LEU A 9 -8.33 23.18 -7.08
CA LEU A 9 -8.86 21.87 -6.76
C LEU A 9 -10.40 21.91 -6.75
N PRO A 10 -11.07 20.91 -7.35
CA PRO A 10 -12.52 20.79 -7.23
C PRO A 10 -12.92 20.69 -5.74
N LYS A 11 -14.04 21.30 -5.38
CA LYS A 11 -14.48 21.39 -3.98
C LYS A 11 -14.66 20.02 -3.31
N GLU A 12 -15.06 19.03 -4.10
CA GLU A 12 -15.27 17.65 -3.65
C GLU A 12 -14.01 16.77 -3.69
N PHE A 13 -12.88 17.32 -4.17
CA PHE A 13 -11.63 16.58 -4.25
C PHE A 13 -10.92 16.63 -2.89
N LEU A 14 -10.73 15.48 -2.27
CA LEU A 14 -10.12 15.39 -0.95
C LEU A 14 -8.60 15.46 -1.00
N LEU A 15 -8.02 16.36 -0.24
CA LEU A 15 -6.61 16.34 0.11
C LEU A 15 -6.47 15.68 1.48
N GLY A 16 -5.65 14.65 1.55
CA GLY A 16 -5.40 13.90 2.75
C GLY A 16 -3.95 13.49 2.93
N ALA A 17 -3.69 12.82 4.01
CA ALA A 17 -2.44 12.12 4.26
C ALA A 17 -2.74 10.68 4.70
N ALA A 18 -1.72 9.82 4.70
CA ALA A 18 -1.85 8.45 5.09
C ALA A 18 -0.82 8.07 6.16
N THR A 19 -1.19 7.10 6.98
CA THR A 19 -0.34 6.44 7.96
C THR A 19 -0.68 4.95 8.04
N ALA A 20 0.15 4.16 8.75
CA ALA A 20 -0.16 2.77 9.08
C ALA A 20 0.13 2.53 10.56
N ALA A 21 -0.76 1.82 11.24
CA ALA A 21 -0.73 1.59 12.68
C ALA A 21 0.64 1.16 13.19
N TYR A 22 1.21 0.09 12.62
CA TYR A 22 2.49 -0.42 13.06
C TYR A 22 3.65 0.57 12.89
N GLN A 23 3.57 1.45 11.89
CA GLN A 23 4.64 2.39 11.56
C GLN A 23 4.61 3.68 12.40
N VAL A 24 3.46 4.03 12.98
CA VAL A 24 3.30 5.30 13.70
C VAL A 24 2.95 5.16 15.17
N GLU A 25 2.21 4.11 15.56
CA GLU A 25 1.62 4.04 16.91
C GLU A 25 2.64 3.88 18.01
N GLY A 26 3.70 3.09 17.80
CA GLY A 26 4.53 2.63 18.91
C GLY A 26 3.73 1.79 19.90
N ALA A 27 3.97 1.95 21.21
CA ALA A 27 3.21 1.28 22.27
C ALA A 27 3.03 -0.24 22.01
N THR A 28 4.10 -0.90 21.56
CA THR A 28 4.06 -2.26 21.00
C THR A 28 3.68 -3.34 22.04
N ARG A 29 3.72 -3.02 23.34
CA ARG A 29 3.37 -3.93 24.45
C ARG A 29 2.37 -3.32 25.43
N VAL A 30 1.68 -2.26 25.01
CA VAL A 30 0.74 -1.52 25.88
C VAL A 30 -0.67 -2.03 25.67
N ASP A 31 -1.49 -1.97 26.74
CA ASP A 31 -2.91 -2.29 26.77
C ASP A 31 -3.26 -3.66 26.19
N GLY A 32 -2.38 -4.64 26.43
CA GLY A 32 -2.62 -6.02 26.04
C GLY A 32 -2.51 -6.30 24.53
N LYS A 33 -1.83 -5.45 23.76
CA LYS A 33 -1.55 -5.71 22.33
C LYS A 33 -0.87 -7.07 22.16
N GLY A 34 -1.37 -7.87 21.21
CA GLY A 34 -0.79 -9.15 20.83
C GLY A 34 0.50 -8.99 20.01
N ILE A 35 1.12 -10.12 19.70
CA ILE A 35 2.39 -10.17 18.96
C ILE A 35 2.11 -10.13 17.44
N ASN A 36 2.75 -9.18 16.79
CA ASN A 36 2.76 -8.99 15.35
C ASN A 36 3.98 -9.70 14.71
N MET A 37 3.89 -10.10 13.47
CA MET A 37 4.99 -10.75 12.75
C MET A 37 6.28 -9.89 12.70
N TRP A 38 6.14 -8.57 12.69
CA TRP A 38 7.26 -7.65 12.72
C TRP A 38 7.91 -7.54 14.09
N ASP A 39 7.16 -7.71 15.18
CA ASP A 39 7.70 -7.66 16.55
C ASP A 39 8.77 -8.74 16.75
N VAL A 40 8.56 -9.93 16.16
CA VAL A 40 9.55 -11.02 16.20
C VAL A 40 10.68 -10.79 15.20
N TYR A 41 10.32 -10.50 13.95
CA TYR A 41 11.29 -10.35 12.88
C TYR A 41 12.32 -9.24 13.14
N LEU A 42 11.90 -8.07 13.61
CA LEU A 42 12.77 -6.93 13.84
C LEU A 42 13.71 -7.14 15.04
N GLN A 43 13.26 -7.86 16.07
CA GLN A 43 14.15 -8.20 17.19
C GLN A 43 15.37 -9.02 16.77
N GLU A 44 15.22 -9.84 15.74
CA GLU A 44 16.28 -10.73 15.25
C GLU A 44 17.09 -10.12 14.09
N ASN A 45 16.47 -9.24 13.29
CA ASN A 45 17.00 -8.85 11.98
C ASN A 45 17.22 -7.34 11.80
N SER A 46 16.91 -6.50 12.78
CA SER A 46 17.01 -5.04 12.63
C SER A 46 17.63 -4.38 13.86
N PRO A 47 18.46 -3.33 13.67
CA PRO A 47 18.90 -2.48 14.78
C PRO A 47 17.80 -1.49 15.23
N PHE A 48 16.68 -1.41 14.51
CA PHE A 48 15.57 -0.49 14.77
C PHE A 48 14.34 -1.26 15.25
N LEU A 49 13.64 -0.69 16.22
CA LEU A 49 12.36 -1.19 16.71
C LEU A 49 11.29 -0.10 16.53
N PRO A 50 10.02 -0.46 16.31
CA PRO A 50 8.92 0.47 16.08
C PRO A 50 8.31 1.01 17.38
N ASP A 51 9.13 1.26 18.39
CA ASP A 51 8.71 1.79 19.67
C ASP A 51 9.76 2.80 20.15
N PRO A 52 9.42 4.08 20.24
CA PRO A 52 8.07 4.66 20.19
C PRO A 52 7.49 4.93 18.78
N ALA A 53 8.20 4.63 17.69
CA ALA A 53 7.81 5.03 16.32
C ALA A 53 7.61 6.55 16.24
N SER A 54 6.40 7.01 15.94
CA SER A 54 6.01 8.43 15.99
C SER A 54 5.09 8.72 17.19
N ASP A 55 5.02 7.81 18.14
CA ASP A 55 4.23 7.90 19.37
C ASP A 55 2.73 8.22 19.17
N PHE A 56 2.19 7.89 17.99
CA PHE A 56 0.81 8.23 17.62
C PHE A 56 -0.22 7.62 18.58
N TYR A 57 0.10 6.50 19.26
CA TYR A 57 -0.79 5.90 20.25
C TYR A 57 -1.17 6.89 21.37
N TYR A 58 -0.26 7.76 21.75
CA TYR A 58 -0.48 8.77 22.78
C TYR A 58 -0.75 10.16 22.22
N ARG A 59 -0.28 10.46 20.98
CA ARG A 59 -0.31 11.80 20.37
C ARG A 59 -1.36 11.99 19.28
N TYR A 60 -2.18 10.95 18.99
CA TYR A 60 -3.15 10.99 17.88
C TYR A 60 -4.03 12.26 17.89
N GLU A 61 -4.39 12.80 19.06
CA GLU A 61 -5.27 13.96 19.16
C GLU A 61 -4.55 15.23 18.65
N GLU A 62 -3.28 15.41 19.01
CA GLU A 62 -2.43 16.50 18.57
C GLU A 62 -2.10 16.39 17.08
N ASP A 63 -1.74 15.20 16.62
CA ASP A 63 -1.37 14.95 15.23
C ASP A 63 -2.56 15.16 14.28
N ILE A 64 -3.75 14.72 14.66
CA ILE A 64 -4.97 14.93 13.88
C ILE A 64 -5.36 16.41 13.86
N ALA A 65 -5.27 17.10 14.99
CA ALA A 65 -5.51 18.54 15.06
C ALA A 65 -4.54 19.31 14.16
N LEU A 66 -3.25 18.97 14.20
CA LEU A 66 -2.20 19.57 13.37
C LEU A 66 -2.49 19.35 11.88
N ALA A 67 -2.89 18.13 11.50
CA ALA A 67 -3.30 17.80 10.13
C ALA A 67 -4.46 18.70 9.65
N ALA A 68 -5.49 18.86 10.48
CA ALA A 68 -6.65 19.71 10.18
C ALA A 68 -6.28 21.20 10.07
N GLU A 69 -5.43 21.71 10.97
CA GLU A 69 -4.94 23.09 10.94
C GLU A 69 -4.19 23.42 9.65
N HIS A 70 -3.52 22.43 9.07
CA HIS A 70 -2.80 22.56 7.78
C HIS A 70 -3.66 22.20 6.56
N GLY A 71 -4.99 22.06 6.74
CA GLY A 71 -5.95 21.94 5.65
C GLY A 71 -6.12 20.54 5.08
N LEU A 72 -5.65 19.50 5.77
CA LEU A 72 -5.94 18.12 5.39
C LEU A 72 -7.40 17.79 5.74
N GLN A 73 -8.12 17.24 4.76
CA GLN A 73 -9.56 16.96 4.85
C GLN A 73 -9.85 15.49 5.18
N ALA A 74 -8.86 14.63 4.98
CA ALA A 74 -8.99 13.21 5.21
C ALA A 74 -7.67 12.63 5.73
N LEU A 75 -7.77 11.60 6.57
CA LEU A 75 -6.63 10.85 7.06
C LEU A 75 -6.89 9.36 6.86
N ARG A 76 -5.98 8.71 6.13
CA ARG A 76 -5.99 7.26 6.02
C ARG A 76 -5.15 6.67 7.14
N LEU A 77 -5.78 5.80 7.90
CA LEU A 77 -5.23 5.06 9.04
C LEU A 77 -5.33 3.56 8.77
N SER A 78 -4.64 2.74 9.55
CA SER A 78 -4.97 1.32 9.66
C SER A 78 -5.31 0.95 11.10
N ILE A 79 -6.04 -0.15 11.28
CA ILE A 79 -6.26 -0.76 12.59
C ILE A 79 -5.25 -1.89 12.75
N SER A 80 -4.53 -1.92 13.87
CA SER A 80 -3.67 -3.06 14.19
C SER A 80 -4.53 -4.25 14.61
N TRP A 81 -4.54 -5.30 13.79
CA TRP A 81 -5.32 -6.51 14.06
C TRP A 81 -5.00 -7.10 15.43
N VAL A 82 -3.73 -7.19 15.79
CA VAL A 82 -3.29 -7.75 17.08
C VAL A 82 -3.58 -6.84 18.28
N ARG A 83 -3.96 -5.57 18.07
CA ARG A 83 -4.54 -4.78 19.17
C ARG A 83 -5.97 -5.19 19.43
N ILE A 84 -6.77 -5.36 18.38
CA ILE A 84 -8.18 -5.76 18.48
C ILE A 84 -8.30 -7.22 18.96
N PHE A 85 -7.54 -8.13 18.35
CA PHE A 85 -7.50 -9.54 18.74
C PHE A 85 -6.07 -9.95 19.12
N PRO A 86 -5.66 -9.76 20.38
CA PRO A 86 -4.33 -10.16 20.85
C PRO A 86 -4.04 -11.66 20.66
N ASP A 87 -5.05 -12.50 20.86
CA ASP A 87 -5.13 -13.86 20.34
C ASP A 87 -6.09 -13.86 19.14
N ILE A 88 -5.61 -14.26 17.99
CA ILE A 88 -6.34 -14.25 16.72
C ILE A 88 -7.66 -15.05 16.77
N ASP A 89 -7.74 -16.06 17.65
CA ASP A 89 -8.92 -16.89 17.86
C ASP A 89 -9.71 -16.50 19.15
N GLY A 90 -9.18 -15.53 19.93
CA GLY A 90 -9.74 -15.08 21.22
C GLY A 90 -10.79 -13.96 21.11
N ASP A 91 -11.07 -13.30 22.23
CA ASP A 91 -12.01 -12.18 22.31
C ASP A 91 -11.35 -10.86 21.97
N ALA A 92 -12.17 -9.88 21.57
CA ALA A 92 -11.72 -8.53 21.29
C ALA A 92 -11.23 -7.82 22.56
N ASN A 93 -10.13 -7.10 22.42
CA ASN A 93 -9.54 -6.30 23.48
C ASN A 93 -10.26 -4.96 23.63
N VAL A 94 -11.02 -4.80 24.71
CA VAL A 94 -11.83 -3.63 24.99
C VAL A 94 -11.00 -2.33 25.04
N LEU A 95 -9.77 -2.37 25.54
CA LEU A 95 -8.90 -1.19 25.62
C LEU A 95 -8.51 -0.70 24.22
N ALA A 96 -8.21 -1.63 23.32
CA ALA A 96 -7.91 -1.30 21.92
C ALA A 96 -9.15 -0.78 21.17
N VAL A 97 -10.31 -1.36 21.41
CA VAL A 97 -11.57 -0.88 20.83
C VAL A 97 -11.83 0.57 21.26
N HIS A 98 -11.71 0.86 22.55
CA HIS A 98 -11.85 2.23 23.06
C HIS A 98 -10.80 3.20 22.47
N TYR A 99 -9.56 2.73 22.28
CA TYR A 99 -8.51 3.53 21.65
C TYR A 99 -8.91 3.96 20.23
N TYR A 100 -9.31 3.03 19.36
CA TYR A 100 -9.68 3.35 17.98
C TYR A 100 -10.96 4.20 17.90
N HIS A 101 -11.95 4.00 18.77
CA HIS A 101 -13.08 4.94 18.86
C HIS A 101 -12.60 6.37 19.12
N ARG A 102 -11.69 6.57 20.10
CA ARG A 102 -11.14 7.91 20.38
C ARG A 102 -10.40 8.51 19.17
N VAL A 103 -9.62 7.70 18.46
CA VAL A 103 -8.92 8.14 17.25
C VAL A 103 -9.92 8.61 16.18
N PHE A 104 -10.95 7.81 15.89
CA PHE A 104 -11.94 8.16 14.87
C PHE A 104 -12.81 9.35 15.31
N GLN A 105 -13.18 9.43 16.56
CA GLN A 105 -13.88 10.58 17.12
C GLN A 105 -13.04 11.86 17.07
N SER A 106 -11.71 11.77 17.28
CA SER A 106 -10.81 12.91 17.11
C SER A 106 -10.78 13.35 15.65
N CYS A 107 -10.74 12.44 14.68
CA CYS A 107 -10.86 12.80 13.27
C CYS A 107 -12.15 13.58 13.00
N LEU A 108 -13.29 13.07 13.43
CA LEU A 108 -14.59 13.71 13.21
C LEU A 108 -14.70 15.09 13.92
N LYS A 109 -14.18 15.20 15.15
CA LYS A 109 -14.12 16.45 15.91
C LYS A 109 -13.38 17.56 15.16
N HIS A 110 -12.34 17.21 14.43
CA HIS A 110 -11.53 18.13 13.63
C HIS A 110 -11.96 18.24 12.16
N ASN A 111 -13.13 17.66 11.78
CA ASN A 111 -13.63 17.59 10.41
C ASN A 111 -12.68 16.88 9.43
N VAL A 112 -11.88 15.94 9.91
CA VAL A 112 -11.04 15.06 9.10
C VAL A 112 -11.78 13.75 8.86
N ILE A 113 -11.94 13.35 7.62
CA ILE A 113 -12.64 12.11 7.25
C ILE A 113 -11.71 10.91 7.46
N PRO A 114 -12.05 9.94 8.33
CA PRO A 114 -11.22 8.74 8.47
C PRO A 114 -11.45 7.77 7.31
N PHE A 115 -10.37 7.35 6.67
CA PHE A 115 -10.28 6.23 5.75
C PHE A 115 -9.51 5.12 6.46
N VAL A 116 -10.06 3.93 6.58
CA VAL A 116 -9.48 2.90 7.45
C VAL A 116 -9.14 1.65 6.67
N SER A 117 -7.89 1.21 6.78
CA SER A 117 -7.41 -0.06 6.26
C SER A 117 -7.43 -1.12 7.37
N LEU A 118 -7.97 -2.30 7.08
CA LEU A 118 -8.02 -3.41 8.04
C LEU A 118 -6.68 -4.13 8.15
N HIS A 119 -5.94 -4.24 7.05
CA HIS A 119 -4.64 -4.89 7.04
C HIS A 119 -3.62 -4.05 6.26
N HIS A 120 -2.48 -3.74 6.91
CA HIS A 120 -1.38 -2.97 6.31
C HIS A 120 -0.04 -3.61 6.67
N PHE A 121 0.24 -4.80 6.11
CA PHE A 121 1.48 -5.59 6.26
C PHE A 121 1.73 -6.15 7.67
N ASP A 122 0.79 -6.05 8.57
CA ASP A 122 0.96 -6.31 9.99
C ASP A 122 0.17 -7.54 10.48
N SER A 123 0.34 -8.67 9.77
CA SER A 123 -0.28 -9.94 10.16
C SER A 123 0.06 -10.34 11.61
N PRO A 124 -0.89 -10.92 12.34
CA PRO A 124 -0.59 -11.56 13.63
C PRO A 124 0.52 -12.61 13.49
N GLN A 125 1.40 -12.71 14.48
CA GLN A 125 2.49 -13.71 14.49
C GLN A 125 1.95 -15.14 14.34
N LYS A 126 0.86 -15.47 15.02
CA LYS A 126 0.20 -16.79 14.91
C LYS A 126 -0.32 -17.08 13.48
N MET A 127 -0.75 -16.06 12.76
CA MET A 127 -1.13 -16.21 11.35
C MET A 127 0.09 -16.56 10.48
N LEU A 128 1.22 -15.87 10.70
CA LEU A 128 2.48 -16.18 10.01
C LEU A 128 2.94 -17.62 10.28
N GLU A 129 2.91 -18.05 11.53
CA GLU A 129 3.29 -19.41 11.96
C GLU A 129 2.42 -20.51 11.33
N THR A 130 1.19 -20.20 10.96
CA THR A 130 0.27 -21.11 10.29
C THR A 130 0.25 -20.98 8.77
N GLY A 131 1.19 -20.22 8.18
CA GLY A 131 1.36 -20.06 6.72
C GLY A 131 0.84 -18.74 6.14
N ASP A 132 0.49 -17.76 7.00
CA ASP A 132 -0.01 -16.43 6.60
C ASP A 132 -1.11 -16.55 5.53
N TRP A 133 -1.03 -15.76 4.46
CA TRP A 133 -1.99 -15.76 3.35
C TRP A 133 -1.94 -17.02 2.46
N LEU A 134 -0.99 -17.92 2.65
CA LEU A 134 -0.98 -19.24 1.97
C LEU A 134 -1.97 -20.23 2.59
N ASN A 135 -2.30 -20.06 3.87
CA ASN A 135 -3.27 -20.91 4.55
C ASN A 135 -4.68 -20.30 4.47
N ARG A 136 -5.59 -21.01 3.84
CA ARG A 136 -6.98 -20.55 3.62
C ARG A 136 -7.78 -20.38 4.91
N GLU A 137 -7.47 -21.10 5.98
CA GLU A 137 -8.11 -20.88 7.29
C GLU A 137 -7.87 -19.45 7.83
N ASN A 138 -6.77 -18.84 7.44
CA ASN A 138 -6.48 -17.46 7.81
C ASN A 138 -7.41 -16.45 7.10
N ILE A 139 -8.01 -16.82 5.97
CA ILE A 139 -9.05 -16.02 5.34
C ILE A 139 -10.27 -15.91 6.25
N ASP A 140 -10.72 -17.02 6.84
CA ASP A 140 -11.86 -17.01 7.77
C ASP A 140 -11.58 -16.17 9.01
N ARG A 141 -10.34 -16.24 9.55
CA ARG A 141 -9.88 -15.38 10.64
C ARG A 141 -9.91 -13.90 10.27
N PHE A 142 -9.45 -13.57 9.05
CA PHE A 142 -9.53 -12.19 8.54
C PHE A 142 -10.97 -11.71 8.38
N ILE A 143 -11.89 -12.55 7.89
CA ILE A 143 -13.32 -12.18 7.76
C ILE A 143 -13.96 -11.97 9.12
N ARG A 144 -13.63 -12.78 10.12
CA ARG A 144 -14.07 -12.56 11.51
C ARG A 144 -13.62 -11.19 12.04
N TYR A 145 -12.36 -10.84 11.82
CA TYR A 145 -11.80 -9.54 12.19
C TYR A 145 -12.46 -8.39 11.42
N ALA A 146 -12.60 -8.51 10.11
CA ALA A 146 -13.26 -7.51 9.28
C ALA A 146 -14.71 -7.26 9.70
N ARG A 147 -15.49 -8.34 9.93
CA ARG A 147 -16.87 -8.28 10.43
C ARG A 147 -16.94 -7.49 11.74
N PHE A 148 -16.08 -7.83 12.69
CA PHE A 148 -16.03 -7.13 13.97
C PHE A 148 -15.78 -5.63 13.76
N CYS A 149 -14.75 -5.25 12.99
CA CYS A 149 -14.43 -3.85 12.76
C CYS A 149 -15.55 -3.08 12.05
N PHE A 150 -16.21 -3.68 11.06
CA PHE A 150 -17.34 -3.07 10.36
C PHE A 150 -18.54 -2.80 11.27
N GLN A 151 -18.82 -3.69 12.21
CA GLN A 151 -19.93 -3.55 13.14
C GLN A 151 -19.62 -2.59 14.29
N GLU A 152 -18.39 -2.61 14.79
CA GLU A 152 -17.99 -1.85 15.97
C GLU A 152 -17.73 -0.37 15.63
N PHE A 153 -16.93 -0.08 14.59
CA PHE A 153 -16.49 1.28 14.31
C PHE A 153 -17.43 2.02 13.35
N THR A 154 -18.62 2.32 13.81
CA THR A 154 -19.70 2.96 13.00
C THR A 154 -19.38 4.39 12.55
N GLU A 155 -18.39 5.04 13.16
CA GLU A 155 -17.83 6.34 12.77
C GLU A 155 -17.15 6.30 11.40
N VAL A 156 -16.63 5.14 11.00
CA VAL A 156 -15.88 4.96 9.77
C VAL A 156 -16.83 4.68 8.61
N LYS A 157 -16.73 5.46 7.55
CA LYS A 157 -17.55 5.32 6.31
C LYS A 157 -16.71 4.94 5.08
N HIS A 158 -15.39 4.84 5.22
CA HIS A 158 -14.48 4.50 4.12
C HIS A 158 -13.53 3.38 4.57
N TRP A 159 -13.77 2.17 4.05
CA TRP A 159 -13.07 0.97 4.47
C TRP A 159 -12.23 0.38 3.35
N PHE A 160 -10.95 0.17 3.61
CA PHE A 160 -10.09 -0.66 2.77
C PHE A 160 -9.79 -1.98 3.48
N THR A 161 -9.95 -3.08 2.76
CA THR A 161 -9.74 -4.41 3.33
C THR A 161 -8.25 -4.71 3.53
N ILE A 162 -7.49 -4.75 2.46
CA ILE A 162 -6.06 -5.08 2.45
C ILE A 162 -5.31 -4.02 1.64
N ASN A 163 -4.17 -3.56 2.18
CA ASN A 163 -3.27 -2.65 1.50
C ASN A 163 -2.20 -3.42 0.72
N GLU A 164 -2.01 -3.08 -0.56
CA GLU A 164 -0.90 -3.47 -1.43
C GLU A 164 -0.57 -4.97 -1.44
N LEU A 165 -1.50 -5.80 -1.87
CA LEU A 165 -1.37 -7.25 -1.88
C LEU A 165 -0.06 -7.73 -2.51
N MET A 166 0.28 -7.22 -3.71
CA MET A 166 1.51 -7.61 -4.40
C MET A 166 2.77 -7.15 -3.66
N SER A 167 2.75 -5.98 -3.02
CA SER A 167 3.92 -5.48 -2.26
C SER A 167 4.19 -6.35 -1.04
N LEU A 168 3.12 -6.78 -0.34
CA LEU A 168 3.24 -7.72 0.77
C LEU A 168 3.82 -9.05 0.30
N ALA A 169 3.17 -9.70 -0.66
CA ALA A 169 3.60 -11.01 -1.15
C ALA A 169 5.01 -10.98 -1.79
N ALA A 170 5.34 -9.92 -2.55
CA ALA A 170 6.68 -9.76 -3.10
C ALA A 170 7.72 -9.50 -2.01
N GLY A 171 7.39 -8.74 -0.97
CA GLY A 171 8.26 -8.53 0.18
C GLY A 171 8.53 -9.82 0.94
N GLN A 172 7.52 -10.68 1.11
CA GLN A 172 7.60 -11.94 1.83
C GLN A 172 8.31 -13.04 1.06
N TYR A 173 8.01 -13.20 -0.25
CA TYR A 173 8.36 -14.40 -1.01
C TYR A 173 9.30 -14.15 -2.20
N ILE A 174 9.48 -12.91 -2.66
CA ILE A 174 10.39 -12.61 -3.78
C ILE A 174 11.66 -11.91 -3.29
N GLY A 175 11.50 -10.82 -2.57
CA GLY A 175 12.62 -9.98 -2.14
C GLY A 175 13.14 -10.27 -0.74
N GLY A 176 12.35 -10.95 0.09
CA GLY A 176 12.74 -11.35 1.44
C GLY A 176 12.93 -10.18 2.43
N GLN A 177 12.34 -9.00 2.18
CA GLN A 177 12.42 -7.89 3.14
C GLN A 177 11.38 -7.98 4.25
N PHE A 178 10.34 -8.77 4.04
CA PHE A 178 9.24 -8.95 4.98
C PHE A 178 9.25 -10.38 5.53
N PRO A 179 8.85 -10.59 6.80
CA PRO A 179 8.72 -11.95 7.31
C PRO A 179 7.73 -12.75 6.46
N PRO A 180 7.99 -14.02 6.10
CA PRO A 180 9.02 -14.92 6.60
C PRO A 180 10.39 -14.83 5.91
N ASN A 181 10.68 -13.80 5.12
CA ASN A 181 11.99 -13.54 4.49
C ASN A 181 12.42 -14.62 3.48
N HIS A 182 11.47 -15.06 2.64
CA HIS A 182 11.76 -15.99 1.57
C HIS A 182 12.17 -15.25 0.29
N HIS A 183 12.96 -15.92 -0.57
CA HIS A 183 13.45 -15.33 -1.81
C HIS A 183 13.03 -16.14 -3.03
N PHE A 184 12.52 -15.45 -4.05
CA PHE A 184 12.19 -15.99 -5.38
C PHE A 184 11.22 -17.19 -5.37
N GLN A 185 10.38 -17.29 -4.34
CA GLN A 185 9.28 -18.25 -4.25
C GLN A 185 8.06 -17.69 -4.96
N LEU A 186 8.03 -17.84 -6.28
CA LEU A 186 7.01 -17.22 -7.13
C LEU A 186 5.65 -17.88 -6.99
N SER A 187 5.62 -19.21 -6.75
CA SER A 187 4.37 -19.93 -6.45
C SER A 187 3.66 -19.32 -5.24
N GLU A 188 4.40 -19.14 -4.15
CA GLU A 188 3.91 -18.59 -2.89
C GLU A 188 3.45 -17.15 -3.05
N ALA A 189 4.24 -16.33 -3.78
CA ALA A 189 3.88 -14.94 -4.01
C ALA A 189 2.54 -14.80 -4.77
N ILE A 190 2.32 -15.60 -5.83
CA ILE A 190 1.09 -15.54 -6.62
C ILE A 190 -0.06 -16.20 -5.86
N GLN A 191 0.16 -17.30 -5.14
CA GLN A 191 -0.87 -17.95 -4.32
C GLN A 191 -1.35 -17.03 -3.19
N ALA A 192 -0.42 -16.36 -2.47
CA ALA A 192 -0.77 -15.40 -1.44
C ALA A 192 -1.61 -14.24 -2.00
N ASN A 193 -1.26 -13.73 -3.18
CA ASN A 193 -2.05 -12.69 -3.85
C ASN A 193 -3.45 -13.17 -4.22
N HIS A 194 -3.59 -14.39 -4.75
CA HIS A 194 -4.90 -14.97 -5.05
C HIS A 194 -5.76 -15.11 -3.78
N ASN A 195 -5.18 -15.65 -2.72
CA ASN A 195 -5.87 -15.81 -1.44
C ASN A 195 -6.26 -14.46 -0.80
N MET A 196 -5.41 -13.44 -0.90
CA MET A 196 -5.74 -12.08 -0.46
C MET A 196 -6.85 -11.45 -1.30
N LEU A 197 -6.90 -11.68 -2.62
CA LEU A 197 -8.02 -11.25 -3.48
C LEU A 197 -9.33 -11.93 -3.07
N LEU A 198 -9.28 -13.21 -2.74
CA LEU A 198 -10.43 -13.95 -2.21
C LEU A 198 -10.87 -13.41 -0.84
N ALA A 199 -9.92 -13.15 0.06
CA ALA A 199 -10.20 -12.55 1.37
C ALA A 199 -10.83 -11.16 1.22
N HIS A 200 -10.32 -10.32 0.31
CA HIS A 200 -10.93 -9.05 -0.04
C HIS A 200 -12.37 -9.22 -0.54
N ALA A 201 -12.59 -10.16 -1.48
CA ALA A 201 -13.91 -10.43 -2.04
C ALA A 201 -14.91 -10.84 -0.95
N LEU A 202 -14.53 -11.75 -0.06
CA LEU A 202 -15.37 -12.19 1.05
C LEU A 202 -15.66 -11.02 2.03
N ALA A 203 -14.68 -10.17 2.33
CA ALA A 203 -14.88 -9.00 3.19
C ALA A 203 -15.84 -7.97 2.56
N VAL A 204 -15.79 -7.77 1.23
CA VAL A 204 -16.75 -6.92 0.50
C VAL A 204 -18.17 -7.50 0.60
N LEU A 205 -18.32 -8.80 0.38
CA LEU A 205 -19.64 -9.48 0.53
C LEU A 205 -20.17 -9.36 1.96
N GLU A 206 -19.31 -9.53 2.95
CA GLU A 206 -19.66 -9.38 4.36
C GLU A 206 -20.11 -7.96 4.70
N PHE A 207 -19.39 -6.92 4.22
CA PHE A 207 -19.74 -5.51 4.41
C PHE A 207 -21.17 -5.22 3.91
N HIS A 208 -21.50 -5.70 2.73
CA HIS A 208 -22.85 -5.48 2.14
C HIS A 208 -23.92 -6.34 2.84
N GLN A 209 -23.60 -7.57 3.23
CA GLN A 209 -24.53 -8.44 3.96
C GLN A 209 -24.92 -7.86 5.32
N LEU A 210 -23.98 -7.20 6.00
CA LEU A 210 -24.22 -6.50 7.26
C LEU A 210 -25.01 -5.20 7.09
N GLY A 211 -25.25 -4.73 5.87
CA GLY A 211 -25.95 -3.47 5.61
C GLY A 211 -25.21 -2.23 6.12
N ILE A 212 -23.89 -2.30 6.19
CA ILE A 212 -23.06 -1.18 6.68
C ILE A 212 -23.14 -0.01 5.69
N GLU A 213 -23.42 1.17 6.21
CA GLU A 213 -23.42 2.41 5.43
C GLU A 213 -21.98 2.89 5.20
N GLY A 214 -21.60 3.11 3.95
CA GLY A 214 -20.28 3.59 3.59
C GLY A 214 -19.75 3.00 2.30
N LYS A 215 -18.44 3.07 2.15
CA LYS A 215 -17.71 2.56 0.98
C LYS A 215 -16.70 1.50 1.41
N VAL A 216 -16.53 0.49 0.58
CA VAL A 216 -15.54 -0.58 0.77
C VAL A 216 -14.78 -0.85 -0.52
N GLY A 217 -13.49 -1.18 -0.40
CA GLY A 217 -12.60 -1.55 -1.48
C GLY A 217 -11.28 -2.11 -0.96
N CYS A 218 -10.31 -2.30 -1.84
CA CYS A 218 -8.92 -2.62 -1.49
C CYS A 218 -7.97 -1.57 -2.06
N ILE A 219 -6.69 -1.71 -1.71
CA ILE A 219 -5.63 -0.82 -2.21
C ILE A 219 -4.58 -1.64 -2.95
N HIS A 220 -4.21 -1.19 -4.15
CA HIS A 220 -3.09 -1.77 -4.90
C HIS A 220 -1.98 -0.75 -5.13
N ALA A 221 -0.73 -1.18 -4.93
CA ALA A 221 0.44 -0.45 -5.41
C ALA A 221 0.65 -0.76 -6.89
N LEU A 222 0.34 0.19 -7.75
CA LEU A 222 0.42 0.02 -9.18
C LEU A 222 1.66 0.70 -9.75
N LYS A 223 2.40 -0.04 -10.58
CA LYS A 223 3.65 0.43 -11.21
C LYS A 223 3.69 0.01 -12.67
N LEU A 224 3.61 0.96 -13.59
CA LEU A 224 3.82 0.63 -14.99
C LEU A 224 5.29 0.28 -15.28
N GLY A 225 5.48 -0.79 -16.03
CA GLY A 225 6.74 -1.14 -16.65
C GLY A 225 6.75 -0.66 -18.09
N TYR A 226 7.67 0.23 -18.43
CA TYR A 226 7.88 0.69 -19.80
C TYR A 226 9.03 -0.09 -20.44
N PRO A 227 8.93 -0.55 -21.68
CA PRO A 227 10.08 -1.12 -22.37
C PRO A 227 11.18 -0.08 -22.48
N ILE A 228 12.43 -0.48 -22.26
CA ILE A 228 13.58 0.45 -22.36
C ILE A 228 13.72 1.03 -23.76
N ASP A 229 13.36 0.23 -24.76
CA ASP A 229 13.39 0.57 -26.20
C ASP A 229 12.29 -0.18 -26.98
N GLY A 230 12.27 -0.02 -28.30
CA GLY A 230 11.29 -0.64 -29.20
C GLY A 230 11.56 -2.09 -29.60
N GLN A 231 12.52 -2.78 -29.00
CA GLN A 231 12.80 -4.19 -29.30
C GLN A 231 11.64 -5.07 -28.79
N LYS A 232 11.25 -6.04 -29.61
CA LYS A 232 10.09 -6.91 -29.34
C LYS A 232 10.20 -7.62 -27.99
N GLU A 233 11.39 -8.08 -27.67
CA GLU A 233 11.69 -8.80 -26.41
C GLU A 233 11.45 -7.90 -25.20
N ASN A 234 11.87 -6.63 -25.26
CA ASN A 234 11.70 -5.65 -24.19
C ASN A 234 10.22 -5.24 -24.04
N ILE A 235 9.48 -5.14 -25.15
CA ILE A 235 8.03 -4.88 -25.14
C ILE A 235 7.30 -6.05 -24.46
N LEU A 236 7.65 -7.29 -24.77
CA LEU A 236 7.06 -8.48 -24.15
C LEU A 236 7.43 -8.60 -22.65
N ALA A 237 8.66 -8.28 -22.27
CA ALA A 237 9.07 -8.25 -20.88
C ALA A 237 8.28 -7.20 -20.07
N ALA A 238 8.14 -5.99 -20.62
CA ALA A 238 7.32 -4.95 -20.00
C ALA A 238 5.85 -5.38 -19.85
N LYS A 239 5.29 -6.09 -20.83
CA LYS A 239 3.94 -6.64 -20.75
C LYS A 239 3.82 -7.71 -19.66
N ARG A 240 4.77 -8.65 -19.56
CA ARG A 240 4.77 -9.66 -18.49
C ARG A 240 4.92 -9.02 -17.11
N TYR A 241 5.80 -8.02 -16.98
CA TYR A 241 5.94 -7.26 -15.75
C TYR A 241 4.62 -6.60 -15.35
N ASP A 242 3.93 -6.00 -16.31
CA ASP A 242 2.64 -5.38 -16.08
C ASP A 242 1.57 -6.37 -15.64
N VAL A 243 1.51 -7.54 -16.27
CA VAL A 243 0.60 -8.63 -15.84
C VAL A 243 0.90 -9.05 -14.42
N TYR A 244 2.16 -9.31 -14.10
CA TYR A 244 2.59 -9.71 -12.76
C TYR A 244 2.26 -8.65 -11.70
N ASN A 245 2.60 -7.39 -11.95
CA ASN A 245 2.52 -6.35 -10.93
C ASN A 245 1.16 -5.66 -10.84
N ASN A 246 0.41 -5.59 -11.94
CA ASN A 246 -0.81 -4.78 -12.03
C ASN A 246 -2.03 -5.59 -12.47
N LYS A 247 -1.98 -6.18 -13.66
CA LYS A 247 -3.18 -6.71 -14.32
C LYS A 247 -3.79 -7.90 -13.59
N PHE A 248 -2.97 -8.78 -13.00
CA PHE A 248 -3.44 -9.90 -12.19
C PHE A 248 -4.32 -9.42 -11.01
N LEU A 249 -3.89 -8.37 -10.31
CA LEU A 249 -4.65 -7.79 -9.21
C LEU A 249 -5.90 -7.04 -9.69
N LEU A 250 -5.76 -6.25 -10.77
CA LEU A 250 -6.88 -5.47 -11.32
C LEU A 250 -7.98 -6.36 -11.89
N ASP A 251 -7.63 -7.42 -12.61
CA ASP A 251 -8.58 -8.42 -13.11
C ASP A 251 -9.32 -9.08 -11.93
N GLY A 252 -8.58 -9.57 -10.91
CA GLY A 252 -9.18 -10.18 -9.73
C GLY A 252 -10.13 -9.24 -8.97
N THR A 253 -9.80 -7.96 -8.90
CA THR A 253 -10.59 -6.95 -8.17
C THR A 253 -11.80 -6.48 -8.96
N PHE A 254 -11.65 -6.15 -10.25
CA PHE A 254 -12.71 -5.49 -11.03
C PHE A 254 -13.51 -6.43 -11.91
N LEU A 255 -12.92 -7.56 -12.34
CA LEU A 255 -13.63 -8.57 -13.12
C LEU A 255 -14.10 -9.74 -12.25
N GLY A 256 -13.36 -10.02 -11.16
CA GLY A 256 -13.55 -11.19 -10.30
C GLY A 256 -13.08 -12.49 -10.95
N TYR A 257 -12.28 -12.39 -11.99
CA TYR A 257 -11.60 -13.51 -12.67
C TYR A 257 -10.36 -12.98 -13.38
N TYR A 258 -9.51 -13.90 -13.85
CA TYR A 258 -8.32 -13.53 -14.61
C TYR A 258 -8.60 -13.71 -16.11
N SER A 259 -8.36 -12.67 -16.91
CA SER A 259 -8.51 -12.74 -18.37
C SER A 259 -7.54 -13.74 -19.00
N GLU A 260 -7.87 -14.26 -20.15
CA GLU A 260 -7.01 -15.20 -20.90
C GLU A 260 -5.62 -14.59 -21.16
N ASP A 261 -5.56 -13.31 -21.49
CA ASP A 261 -4.30 -12.57 -21.68
C ASP A 261 -3.46 -12.51 -20.40
N THR A 262 -4.12 -12.28 -19.24
CA THR A 262 -3.46 -12.30 -17.93
C THR A 262 -2.90 -13.68 -17.62
N LEU A 263 -3.70 -14.72 -17.73
CA LEU A 263 -3.24 -16.09 -17.44
C LEU A 263 -2.14 -16.54 -18.42
N PHE A 264 -2.25 -16.21 -19.71
CA PHE A 264 -1.24 -16.55 -20.70
C PHE A 264 0.14 -15.98 -20.33
N HIS A 265 0.23 -14.70 -20.04
CA HIS A 265 1.50 -14.07 -19.70
C HIS A 265 2.01 -14.44 -18.30
N LEU A 266 1.11 -14.61 -17.33
CA LEU A 266 1.47 -15.07 -16.00
C LEU A 266 2.05 -16.50 -16.04
N ASN A 267 1.43 -17.40 -16.79
CA ASN A 267 1.91 -18.79 -16.94
C ASN A 267 3.30 -18.83 -17.58
N GLN A 268 3.61 -17.96 -18.54
CA GLN A 268 4.97 -17.87 -19.08
C GLN A 268 6.03 -17.54 -18.01
N ILE A 269 5.68 -16.67 -17.06
CA ILE A 269 6.58 -16.32 -15.96
C ILE A 269 6.71 -17.49 -14.99
N LEU A 270 5.58 -18.10 -14.63
CA LEU A 270 5.53 -19.22 -13.69
C LEU A 270 6.31 -20.43 -14.22
N GLU A 271 6.04 -20.86 -15.45
CA GLU A 271 6.73 -21.98 -16.11
C GLU A 271 8.24 -21.75 -16.20
N ALA A 272 8.68 -20.55 -16.57
CA ALA A 272 10.10 -20.21 -16.66
C ALA A 272 10.82 -20.26 -15.29
N ASN A 273 10.08 -20.22 -14.20
CA ASN A 273 10.60 -20.29 -12.82
C ASN A 273 10.16 -21.58 -12.09
N ASN A 274 9.69 -22.62 -12.82
CA ASN A 274 9.19 -23.88 -12.24
C ASN A 274 8.14 -23.67 -11.14
N SER A 275 7.24 -22.71 -11.33
CA SER A 275 6.26 -22.26 -10.37
C SER A 275 4.84 -22.48 -10.89
N SER A 276 3.88 -22.55 -9.97
CA SER A 276 2.45 -22.66 -10.27
C SER A 276 1.64 -22.06 -9.12
N PHE A 277 0.35 -21.84 -9.31
CA PHE A 277 -0.60 -21.52 -8.25
C PHE A 277 -1.93 -22.23 -8.51
N ILE A 278 -2.79 -22.28 -7.51
CA ILE A 278 -4.05 -23.02 -7.54
C ILE A 278 -5.20 -22.03 -7.38
N ILE A 279 -6.21 -22.17 -8.23
CA ILE A 279 -7.53 -21.57 -8.07
C ILE A 279 -8.46 -22.72 -7.72
N GLU A 280 -9.05 -22.71 -6.53
CA GLU A 280 -9.97 -23.76 -6.10
C GLU A 280 -11.39 -23.53 -6.67
N ASP A 281 -12.17 -24.59 -6.69
CA ASP A 281 -13.56 -24.53 -7.13
C ASP A 281 -14.36 -23.53 -6.28
N GLY A 282 -15.05 -22.60 -6.92
CA GLY A 282 -15.85 -21.57 -6.26
C GLY A 282 -15.13 -20.24 -6.02
N ASP A 283 -13.79 -20.17 -6.06
CA ASP A 283 -13.04 -18.94 -5.81
C ASP A 283 -13.46 -17.80 -6.75
N LEU A 284 -13.46 -18.08 -8.05
CA LEU A 284 -13.81 -17.07 -9.06
C LEU A 284 -15.29 -16.68 -9.00
N GLU A 285 -16.18 -17.55 -8.54
CA GLU A 285 -17.59 -17.22 -8.34
C GLU A 285 -17.77 -16.22 -7.19
N ILE A 286 -17.05 -16.42 -6.10
CA ILE A 286 -17.03 -15.50 -4.95
C ILE A 286 -16.45 -14.15 -5.39
N MET A 287 -15.29 -14.16 -6.04
CA MET A 287 -14.63 -12.94 -6.51
C MET A 287 -15.50 -12.16 -7.50
N LYS A 288 -16.16 -12.83 -8.44
CA LYS A 288 -17.07 -12.22 -9.42
C LYS A 288 -18.27 -11.56 -8.77
N ARG A 289 -18.84 -12.18 -7.74
CA ARG A 289 -19.96 -11.60 -6.98
C ARG A 289 -19.52 -10.32 -6.26
N ALA A 290 -18.32 -10.29 -5.71
CA ALA A 290 -17.79 -9.14 -4.98
C ALA A 290 -17.32 -8.01 -5.90
N ALA A 291 -16.83 -8.31 -7.10
CA ALA A 291 -16.25 -7.33 -8.02
C ALA A 291 -17.20 -6.15 -8.30
N ALA A 292 -18.48 -6.42 -8.54
CA ALA A 292 -19.51 -5.40 -8.79
C ALA A 292 -19.94 -4.62 -7.53
N LEU A 293 -19.53 -5.07 -6.35
CA LEU A 293 -19.89 -4.51 -5.05
C LEU A 293 -18.79 -3.62 -4.46
N ASN A 294 -17.64 -3.52 -5.11
CA ASN A 294 -16.61 -2.54 -4.74
C ASN A 294 -17.18 -1.13 -4.95
N THR A 295 -17.20 -0.33 -3.89
CA THR A 295 -17.74 1.03 -3.93
C THR A 295 -16.67 2.11 -3.92
N MET A 296 -15.42 1.73 -3.68
CA MET A 296 -14.23 2.56 -3.88
C MET A 296 -13.01 1.69 -4.20
N PHE A 297 -11.95 2.32 -4.70
CA PHE A 297 -10.68 1.70 -4.98
C PHE A 297 -9.54 2.61 -4.54
N GLY A 298 -8.58 2.06 -3.82
CA GLY A 298 -7.36 2.74 -3.44
C GLY A 298 -6.21 2.39 -4.39
N MET A 299 -5.51 3.41 -4.82
CA MET A 299 -4.31 3.26 -5.64
C MET A 299 -3.12 3.91 -4.94
N ASN A 300 -2.06 3.15 -4.70
CA ASN A 300 -0.77 3.70 -4.29
C ASN A 300 0.14 3.80 -5.51
N TYR A 301 0.83 4.92 -5.64
CA TYR A 301 1.79 5.13 -6.72
C TYR A 301 3.01 5.92 -6.24
N TYR A 302 4.19 5.37 -6.48
CA TYR A 302 5.45 6.02 -6.14
C TYR A 302 6.38 6.17 -7.34
N ARG A 303 6.33 5.23 -8.29
CA ARG A 303 7.27 5.14 -9.40
C ARG A 303 6.75 4.28 -10.55
N SER A 304 7.38 4.40 -11.69
CA SER A 304 7.33 3.44 -12.81
C SER A 304 8.72 2.89 -13.07
N GLU A 305 8.78 1.74 -13.76
CA GLU A 305 10.04 1.07 -14.06
C GLU A 305 10.29 1.02 -15.55
N PHE A 306 11.57 0.96 -15.96
CA PHE A 306 11.97 0.69 -17.32
C PHE A 306 12.53 -0.72 -17.40
N ILE A 307 11.96 -1.52 -18.30
CA ILE A 307 12.12 -2.97 -18.33
C ILE A 307 12.92 -3.37 -19.56
N ARG A 308 13.90 -4.23 -19.34
CA ARG A 308 14.62 -4.96 -20.38
C ARG A 308 14.39 -6.46 -20.18
N GLU A 309 14.32 -7.20 -21.28
CA GLU A 309 14.24 -8.66 -21.22
C GLU A 309 15.41 -9.24 -20.42
N TYR A 310 15.09 -10.21 -19.59
CA TYR A 310 16.09 -10.91 -18.78
C TYR A 310 15.82 -12.41 -18.75
N LYS A 311 16.87 -13.17 -18.97
CA LYS A 311 16.92 -14.63 -18.85
C LYS A 311 18.16 -15.00 -18.06
N GLY A 312 18.00 -15.49 -16.85
CA GLY A 312 19.12 -15.82 -15.99
C GLY A 312 18.69 -16.00 -14.54
N GLU A 313 19.67 -16.05 -13.65
CA GLU A 313 19.43 -16.19 -12.22
C GLU A 313 18.67 -15.01 -11.64
N ASN A 314 17.69 -15.28 -10.81
CA ASN A 314 16.92 -14.26 -10.13
C ASN A 314 17.81 -13.52 -9.13
N ARG A 315 17.72 -12.19 -9.12
CA ARG A 315 18.47 -11.33 -8.21
C ARG A 315 17.68 -10.08 -7.85
N GLN A 316 17.67 -9.77 -6.57
CA GLN A 316 17.10 -8.52 -6.07
C GLN A 316 17.97 -7.94 -4.96
N GLU A 317 18.24 -6.65 -5.05
CA GLU A 317 18.94 -5.88 -4.04
C GLU A 317 18.13 -4.63 -3.72
N PHE A 318 18.00 -4.33 -2.44
CA PHE A 318 17.32 -3.14 -1.96
C PHE A 318 18.31 -2.12 -1.48
N ASN A 319 18.04 -0.88 -1.83
CA ASN A 319 18.74 0.24 -1.25
C ASN A 319 18.19 0.51 0.15
N SER A 320 18.91 0.04 1.17
CA SER A 320 18.58 0.28 2.59
C SER A 320 19.23 1.54 3.16
N THR A 321 20.20 2.13 2.45
CA THR A 321 21.07 3.22 2.94
C THR A 321 20.70 4.59 2.40
N GLY A 322 19.91 4.67 1.31
CA GLY A 322 19.66 5.89 0.56
C GLY A 322 20.90 6.41 -0.20
N ILE A 323 21.85 5.52 -0.53
CA ILE A 323 22.94 5.82 -1.46
C ILE A 323 22.53 5.34 -2.85
N LYS A 324 22.47 6.25 -3.81
CA LYS A 324 22.00 5.93 -5.18
C LYS A 324 22.84 4.83 -5.83
N GLY A 325 22.15 3.94 -6.56
CA GLY A 325 22.78 2.89 -7.34
C GLY A 325 22.87 1.54 -6.65
N GLN A 326 22.28 1.38 -5.48
CA GLN A 326 22.31 0.14 -4.71
C GLN A 326 21.14 -0.81 -4.97
N SER A 327 20.07 -0.35 -5.68
CA SER A 327 18.95 -1.21 -6.02
C SER A 327 19.19 -1.94 -7.33
N SER A 328 18.85 -3.23 -7.35
CA SER A 328 18.74 -4.02 -8.58
C SER A 328 17.54 -4.98 -8.51
N PHE A 329 16.94 -5.27 -9.65
CA PHE A 329 15.89 -6.26 -9.79
C PHE A 329 16.06 -7.01 -11.10
N LYS A 330 16.13 -8.33 -11.03
CA LYS A 330 16.18 -9.26 -12.16
C LYS A 330 15.39 -10.49 -11.82
N LEU A 331 14.41 -10.82 -12.64
CA LEU A 331 13.63 -12.04 -12.47
C LEU A 331 13.45 -12.69 -13.85
N ASN A 332 13.77 -13.98 -13.92
CA ASN A 332 13.71 -14.74 -15.16
C ASN A 332 12.32 -14.65 -15.82
N ALA A 333 12.30 -14.37 -17.10
CA ALA A 333 11.11 -14.14 -17.93
C ALA A 333 10.25 -12.92 -17.54
N LEU A 334 10.45 -12.29 -16.38
CA LEU A 334 9.77 -11.05 -15.99
C LEU A 334 10.51 -9.82 -16.54
N GLY A 335 11.84 -9.84 -16.45
CA GLY A 335 12.70 -8.75 -16.92
C GLY A 335 13.64 -8.24 -15.84
N GLU A 336 14.44 -7.23 -16.20
CA GLU A 336 15.28 -6.48 -15.26
C GLU A 336 14.95 -4.99 -15.31
N PHE A 337 15.10 -4.32 -14.16
CA PHE A 337 14.98 -2.86 -14.09
C PHE A 337 16.25 -2.20 -14.60
N VAL A 338 16.09 -1.25 -15.48
CA VAL A 338 17.21 -0.49 -16.05
C VAL A 338 16.99 1.00 -15.90
N LYS A 339 18.07 1.74 -15.68
CA LYS A 339 18.03 3.20 -15.61
C LYS A 339 17.81 3.78 -17.01
N LYS A 340 16.82 4.67 -17.14
CA LYS A 340 16.59 5.41 -18.39
C LYS A 340 17.24 6.78 -18.30
N PRO A 341 18.12 7.16 -19.26
CA PRO A 341 18.73 8.47 -19.29
C PRO A 341 17.68 9.59 -19.26
N GLY A 342 17.94 10.63 -18.48
CA GLY A 342 17.04 11.78 -18.35
C GLY A 342 15.88 11.61 -17.34
N ILE A 343 15.66 10.44 -16.78
CA ILE A 343 14.69 10.23 -15.71
C ILE A 343 15.37 10.39 -14.34
N PRO A 344 14.96 11.36 -13.50
CA PRO A 344 15.53 11.54 -12.18
C PRO A 344 15.10 10.40 -11.25
N THR A 345 15.93 10.14 -10.24
CA THR A 345 15.63 9.16 -9.18
C THR A 345 15.71 9.79 -7.79
N THR A 346 14.97 9.23 -6.85
CA THR A 346 15.14 9.50 -5.41
C THR A 346 16.49 8.95 -4.91
N ASP A 347 16.84 9.23 -3.66
CA ASP A 347 18.04 8.66 -3.02
C ASP A 347 17.93 7.14 -2.85
N TRP A 348 16.74 6.56 -2.87
CA TRP A 348 16.46 5.12 -2.83
C TRP A 348 16.28 4.48 -4.22
N ASP A 349 16.81 5.09 -5.28
CA ASP A 349 16.77 4.61 -6.67
C ASP A 349 15.37 4.53 -7.30
N TRP A 350 14.37 5.17 -6.74
CA TRP A 350 13.02 5.18 -7.31
C TRP A 350 12.92 6.24 -8.41
N ASN A 351 12.46 5.81 -9.59
CA ASN A 351 12.26 6.72 -10.71
C ASN A 351 11.16 7.75 -10.38
N ILE A 352 11.45 9.03 -10.53
CA ILE A 352 10.46 10.11 -10.41
C ILE A 352 9.82 10.27 -11.78
N TYR A 353 8.63 9.68 -11.98
CA TYR A 353 7.98 9.61 -13.29
C TYR A 353 6.46 9.84 -13.17
N PRO A 354 6.01 11.11 -13.02
CA PRO A 354 4.59 11.43 -12.86
C PRO A 354 3.71 11.00 -14.04
N GLN A 355 4.29 10.90 -15.25
CA GLN A 355 3.56 10.42 -16.42
C GLN A 355 3.04 8.99 -16.24
N GLY A 356 3.76 8.14 -15.53
CA GLY A 356 3.30 6.78 -15.25
C GLY A 356 2.06 6.72 -14.38
N LEU A 357 1.87 7.67 -13.47
CA LEU A 357 0.62 7.80 -12.70
C LEU A 357 -0.56 8.15 -13.62
N PHE A 358 -0.36 9.12 -14.49
CA PHE A 358 -1.38 9.52 -15.47
C PHE A 358 -1.77 8.36 -16.40
N ASP A 359 -0.79 7.68 -16.97
CA ASP A 359 -1.00 6.56 -17.90
C ASP A 359 -1.75 5.39 -17.18
N MET A 360 -1.41 5.10 -15.91
CA MET A 360 -2.10 4.07 -15.14
C MET A 360 -3.56 4.45 -14.86
N LEU A 361 -3.82 5.69 -14.50
CA LEU A 361 -5.19 6.18 -14.25
C LEU A 361 -6.06 6.10 -15.51
N LEU A 362 -5.53 6.51 -16.66
CA LEU A 362 -6.25 6.39 -17.93
C LEU A 362 -6.50 4.93 -18.29
N ARG A 363 -5.52 4.08 -18.12
CA ARG A 363 -5.64 2.65 -18.37
C ARG A 363 -6.73 1.99 -17.51
N ILE A 364 -6.82 2.30 -16.22
CA ILE A 364 -7.91 1.78 -15.36
C ILE A 364 -9.27 2.18 -15.94
N LYS A 365 -9.42 3.43 -16.35
CA LYS A 365 -10.66 3.90 -16.98
C LYS A 365 -10.98 3.15 -18.27
N GLU A 366 -9.98 2.86 -19.10
CA GLU A 366 -10.15 2.25 -20.42
C GLU A 366 -10.40 0.74 -20.33
N GLU A 367 -9.60 0.02 -19.50
CA GLU A 367 -9.69 -1.44 -19.39
C GLU A 367 -10.78 -1.89 -18.40
N TYR A 368 -11.11 -1.06 -17.42
CA TYR A 368 -12.12 -1.37 -16.38
C TYR A 368 -13.14 -0.22 -16.26
N PRO A 369 -13.97 0.02 -17.28
CA PRO A 369 -14.86 1.20 -17.33
C PRO A 369 -15.92 1.25 -16.23
N GLN A 370 -16.20 0.13 -15.56
CA GLN A 370 -17.07 0.03 -14.40
C GLN A 370 -16.36 0.21 -13.05
N HIS A 371 -15.09 0.60 -13.06
CA HIS A 371 -14.36 0.82 -11.82
C HIS A 371 -15.08 1.80 -10.88
N PRO A 372 -15.07 1.59 -9.56
CA PRO A 372 -15.65 2.53 -8.61
C PRO A 372 -14.83 3.82 -8.53
N VAL A 373 -15.24 4.74 -7.65
CA VAL A 373 -14.42 5.93 -7.37
C VAL A 373 -13.02 5.55 -6.92
N ILE A 374 -12.02 6.21 -7.51
CA ILE A 374 -10.60 6.02 -7.19
C ILE A 374 -10.16 7.08 -6.17
N TYR A 375 -9.37 6.68 -5.19
CA TYR A 375 -8.56 7.54 -4.35
C TYR A 375 -7.10 7.18 -4.56
N LEU A 376 -6.24 8.17 -4.84
CA LEU A 376 -4.79 7.94 -4.74
C LEU A 376 -4.45 7.92 -3.26
N THR A 377 -4.37 6.72 -2.70
CA THR A 377 -4.28 6.49 -1.26
C THR A 377 -2.89 6.61 -0.69
N GLU A 378 -1.87 6.58 -1.55
CA GLU A 378 -0.50 6.94 -1.21
C GLU A 378 0.23 7.48 -2.44
N ASN A 379 0.87 8.62 -2.25
CA ASN A 379 1.91 9.15 -3.12
C ASN A 379 2.86 10.02 -2.29
N GLY A 380 4.16 9.85 -2.45
CA GLY A 380 5.13 10.59 -1.66
C GLY A 380 6.56 10.26 -2.05
N THR A 381 7.49 10.98 -1.47
CA THR A 381 8.91 10.73 -1.64
C THR A 381 9.64 10.81 -0.31
N ALA A 382 10.54 9.88 -0.10
CA ALA A 382 11.43 9.95 1.05
C ALA A 382 12.65 10.80 0.71
N LEU A 383 13.08 11.57 1.69
CA LEU A 383 14.29 12.39 1.64
C LEU A 383 15.24 11.98 2.78
N LYS A 384 16.53 12.21 2.55
CA LYS A 384 17.51 12.24 3.64
C LYS A 384 17.44 13.62 4.28
N GLU A 385 16.74 13.70 5.39
CA GLU A 385 16.59 14.94 6.15
C GLU A 385 17.54 14.94 7.34
N VAL A 386 18.06 16.10 7.63
CA VAL A 386 18.89 16.35 8.80
C VAL A 386 18.03 17.08 9.83
N LYS A 387 18.14 16.67 11.10
CA LYS A 387 17.49 17.35 12.21
C LYS A 387 17.89 18.82 12.20
N PRO A 388 16.93 19.76 12.34
CA PRO A 388 17.23 21.17 12.51
C PRO A 388 18.13 21.40 13.71
N GLU A 389 19.13 22.31 13.59
CA GLU A 389 20.05 22.63 14.69
C GLU A 389 19.46 23.63 15.69
N GLY A 390 18.49 24.45 15.25
CA GLY A 390 17.82 25.47 16.05
C GLY A 390 16.31 25.37 16.03
N GLU A 391 15.65 25.85 17.08
CA GLU A 391 14.17 25.84 17.21
C GLU A 391 13.43 26.59 16.09
N ASN A 392 14.10 27.51 15.38
CA ASN A 392 13.53 28.27 14.28
C ASN A 392 14.04 27.83 12.89
N ASP A 393 14.78 26.75 12.81
CA ASP A 393 15.29 26.26 11.53
C ASP A 393 14.17 25.62 10.73
N ILE A 394 14.12 25.96 9.45
CA ILE A 394 13.14 25.44 8.52
C ILE A 394 13.79 24.35 7.70
N ILE A 395 13.12 23.18 7.63
CA ILE A 395 13.53 22.10 6.72
C ILE A 395 13.19 22.53 5.29
N ASP A 396 14.18 22.48 4.39
CA ASP A 396 13.95 22.74 2.96
C ASP A 396 13.23 21.57 2.30
N ASP A 397 11.92 21.70 2.18
CA ASP A 397 11.04 20.69 1.59
C ASP A 397 10.79 20.89 0.08
N SER A 398 11.57 21.75 -0.58
CA SER A 398 11.39 22.10 -2.00
C SER A 398 11.37 20.89 -2.93
N LYS A 399 12.08 19.81 -2.60
CA LYS A 399 12.10 18.57 -3.39
C LYS A 399 10.79 17.78 -3.23
N ARG A 400 10.25 17.67 -2.00
CA ARG A 400 8.97 16.99 -1.71
C ARG A 400 7.82 17.77 -2.31
N ILE A 401 7.79 19.08 -2.15
CA ILE A 401 6.80 19.98 -2.76
C ILE A 401 6.76 19.79 -4.27
N ARG A 402 7.91 19.83 -4.94
CA ARG A 402 7.98 19.62 -6.40
C ARG A 402 7.51 18.24 -6.82
N TYR A 403 7.86 17.20 -6.06
CA TYR A 403 7.40 15.84 -6.35
C TYR A 403 5.88 15.75 -6.26
N ILE A 404 5.29 16.23 -5.16
CA ILE A 404 3.84 16.21 -4.94
C ILE A 404 3.12 17.03 -6.00
N GLU A 405 3.59 18.24 -6.28
CA GLU A 405 3.01 19.13 -7.29
C GLU A 405 2.93 18.47 -8.67
N GLN A 406 4.03 17.86 -9.12
CA GLN A 406 4.08 17.17 -10.41
C GLN A 406 3.10 15.99 -10.49
N HIS A 407 2.97 15.20 -9.44
CA HIS A 407 2.06 14.06 -9.40
C HIS A 407 0.60 14.51 -9.28
N LEU A 408 0.30 15.48 -8.42
CA LEU A 408 -1.04 16.04 -8.27
C LEU A 408 -1.54 16.66 -9.58
N HIS A 409 -0.66 17.36 -10.30
CA HIS A 409 -0.99 17.89 -11.62
C HIS A 409 -1.42 16.78 -12.61
N LYS A 410 -0.73 15.63 -12.58
CA LYS A 410 -1.07 14.47 -13.41
C LYS A 410 -2.38 13.80 -13.01
N VAL A 411 -2.69 13.79 -11.74
CA VAL A 411 -3.98 13.31 -11.23
C VAL A 411 -5.13 14.21 -11.74
N LEU A 412 -4.96 15.53 -11.66
CA LEU A 412 -5.96 16.49 -12.16
C LEU A 412 -6.11 16.43 -13.69
N GLU A 413 -5.01 16.20 -14.43
CA GLU A 413 -5.06 15.97 -15.86
C GLU A 413 -5.86 14.70 -16.21
N ALA A 414 -5.65 13.59 -15.48
CA ALA A 414 -6.40 12.36 -15.66
C ALA A 414 -7.89 12.55 -15.33
N ARG A 415 -8.20 13.30 -14.27
CA ARG A 415 -9.58 13.67 -13.93
C ARG A 415 -10.24 14.48 -15.04
N ASP A 416 -9.56 15.46 -15.63
CA ASP A 416 -10.04 16.23 -16.78
C ASP A 416 -10.32 15.34 -18.03
N ARG A 417 -9.63 14.19 -18.12
CA ARG A 417 -9.89 13.16 -19.12
C ARG A 417 -11.01 12.20 -18.73
N GLY A 418 -11.69 12.48 -17.61
CA GLY A 418 -12.86 11.75 -17.14
C GLY A 418 -12.55 10.49 -16.32
N VAL A 419 -11.38 10.39 -15.72
CA VAL A 419 -11.12 9.39 -14.67
C VAL A 419 -11.87 9.79 -13.41
N ASN A 420 -12.61 8.85 -12.81
CA ASN A 420 -13.35 9.09 -11.58
C ASN A 420 -12.43 8.99 -10.36
N ILE A 421 -11.52 9.97 -10.21
CA ILE A 421 -10.62 10.09 -9.04
C ILE A 421 -11.03 11.28 -8.19
N GLN A 422 -11.19 11.07 -6.87
CA GLN A 422 -11.79 12.06 -5.95
C GLN A 422 -10.92 12.39 -4.74
N GLY A 423 -9.68 11.92 -4.67
CA GLY A 423 -8.79 12.29 -3.58
C GLY A 423 -7.34 11.91 -3.82
N TYR A 424 -6.48 12.63 -3.10
CA TYR A 424 -5.03 12.46 -3.12
C TYR A 424 -4.52 12.47 -1.70
N PHE A 425 -3.89 11.36 -1.28
CA PHE A 425 -3.35 11.19 0.05
C PHE A 425 -1.83 11.11 -0.02
N ILE A 426 -1.18 11.93 0.79
CA ILE A 426 0.28 12.00 0.84
C ILE A 426 0.78 10.93 1.82
N TRP A 427 1.75 10.14 1.39
CA TRP A 427 2.51 9.28 2.26
C TRP A 427 3.78 10.00 2.69
N SER A 428 3.86 10.46 3.95
CA SER A 428 2.95 10.21 5.08
C SER A 428 2.63 11.49 5.83
N LEU A 429 1.68 11.45 6.77
CA LEU A 429 1.35 12.61 7.61
C LEU A 429 2.57 13.09 8.37
N GLN A 430 3.14 12.26 9.20
CA GLN A 430 4.38 12.51 9.93
C GLN A 430 5.45 11.50 9.52
N ASP A 431 6.69 11.78 9.85
CA ASP A 431 7.75 10.78 9.76
C ASP A 431 7.39 9.55 10.60
N GLN A 432 7.79 8.39 10.12
CA GLN A 432 7.34 7.12 10.67
C GLN A 432 8.41 6.04 10.55
N PHE A 433 8.22 4.95 11.28
CA PHE A 433 9.03 3.75 11.13
C PHE A 433 8.87 3.16 9.72
N SER A 434 9.95 3.06 8.96
CA SER A 434 9.94 2.49 7.61
C SER A 434 10.43 1.04 7.65
N TRP A 435 9.55 0.10 7.34
CA TRP A 435 9.72 -1.36 7.44
C TRP A 435 11.17 -1.90 7.41
N ALA A 436 11.87 -1.76 6.27
CA ALA A 436 13.23 -2.26 6.09
C ALA A 436 14.33 -1.20 6.38
N ASN A 437 13.96 0.07 6.59
CA ASN A 437 14.89 1.19 6.72
C ASN A 437 14.87 1.82 8.12
N GLY A 438 13.98 1.38 9.00
CA GLY A 438 13.82 1.96 10.33
C GLY A 438 13.49 3.46 10.24
N TYR A 439 14.26 4.30 10.93
CA TYR A 439 14.05 5.74 10.99
C TYR A 439 14.87 6.55 9.96
N ASN A 440 15.62 5.86 9.10
CA ASN A 440 16.51 6.51 8.11
C ASN A 440 15.77 7.07 6.89
N LYS A 441 14.52 6.67 6.67
CA LYS A 441 13.75 6.99 5.47
C LYS A 441 12.52 7.79 5.83
N ARG A 442 12.63 9.11 5.69
CA ARG A 442 11.63 10.08 6.13
C ARG A 442 10.69 10.46 4.98
N TYR A 443 9.40 10.32 5.21
CA TYR A 443 8.33 10.62 4.24
C TYR A 443 7.39 11.75 4.69
N GLY A 444 7.46 12.10 5.98
CA GLY A 444 6.46 12.93 6.64
C GLY A 444 6.30 14.31 6.04
N LEU A 445 5.06 14.80 6.05
CA LEU A 445 4.78 16.24 5.93
C LEU A 445 5.23 16.98 7.18
N PHE A 446 5.15 16.31 8.31
CA PHE A 446 5.67 16.80 9.60
C PHE A 446 6.89 15.97 9.99
N PHE A 447 7.95 16.70 10.33
CA PHE A 447 9.18 16.11 10.85
C PHE A 447 8.95 15.62 12.28
N VAL A 448 9.38 14.38 12.58
CA VAL A 448 9.37 13.84 13.93
C VAL A 448 10.79 13.77 14.46
N ASP A 449 11.03 14.40 15.59
CA ASP A 449 12.25 14.20 16.35
C ASP A 449 12.11 12.91 17.16
N TYR A 450 12.72 11.83 16.66
CA TYR A 450 12.60 10.51 17.29
C TYR A 450 13.27 10.39 18.67
N GLU A 451 13.98 11.40 19.14
CA GLU A 451 14.56 11.44 20.49
C GLU A 451 13.58 12.02 21.51
N THR A 452 12.76 13.00 21.09
CA THR A 452 11.87 13.75 21.98
C THR A 452 10.40 13.60 21.67
N GLN A 453 10.08 13.07 20.47
CA GLN A 453 8.72 12.96 19.90
C GLN A 453 8.11 14.33 19.67
#